data_58215d3c2ddd987d2bdfa1e5775d826c
#
_entry.id   58215d3c2ddd987d2bdfa1e5775d826c
#
_cell.length_a   1.000
_cell.length_b   1.000
_cell.length_c   1.000
_cell.angle_alpha   90.00
_cell.angle_beta   90.00
_cell.angle_gamma   90.00
#
_symmetry.space_group_name_H-M   'P 1'
#
loop_
_entity.id
_entity.type
_entity.pdbx_description
1 polymer ?
#
loop_
_entity_poly.entity_id
_entity_poly.type
_entity_poly.pdbx_seq_one_letter_code
_entity_poly.pdbx_strand_id
1 'polypeptide(L)'
;YGLVGSEMCIRDRATPAAQFGFLPLITGTLWVSLFAILIALPFGLSVAIYMSEVANPKVRNLLKPIIELLSGIPSVVYGFFGLIVIVPLIQKVFDLPVGESGLAGSIVLAIMALPTIITVTEDAMRNCPRAMREASLALGASQWQTIYKVVIPYSVSGITSGVVLGIGRAIGETMAVLMVTGNAAVIPHTILEPLRTIPATIAAELGEAPAGGAHYEALFL
;
A
#
# COMPACT_ATOMS: atom_id res chain seq x y z
N TYR A 1 -14.00 19.15 26.60
CA TYR A 1 -13.42 17.86 26.20
C TYR A 1 -12.22 18.18 25.31
N GLY A 2 -11.10 18.50 25.98
CA GLY A 2 -9.84 18.78 25.31
C GLY A 2 -9.24 17.50 24.76
N LEU A 3 -8.40 17.62 23.73
CA LEU A 3 -7.48 16.62 23.19
C LEU A 3 -6.47 16.19 24.30
N VAL A 4 -6.98 15.60 25.37
CA VAL A 4 -6.17 15.08 26.47
C VAL A 4 -5.78 13.66 26.08
N GLY A 5 -4.52 13.47 25.76
CA GLY A 5 -3.94 12.15 25.54
C GLY A 5 -3.49 11.88 24.12
N SER A 6 -2.82 12.85 23.48
CA SER A 6 -2.16 12.64 22.18
C SER A 6 -1.06 11.56 22.23
N GLU A 7 -0.75 11.03 23.39
CA GLU A 7 0.38 10.12 23.61
C GLU A 7 -0.01 8.73 24.10
N MET A 8 -1.31 8.41 24.28
CA MET A 8 -1.69 7.18 24.94
C MET A 8 -2.53 6.22 24.10
N CYS A 9 -2.15 4.96 24.20
CA CYS A 9 -2.70 3.81 23.49
C CYS A 9 -4.19 3.59 23.76
N ILE A 10 -4.88 2.97 22.80
CA ILE A 10 -6.31 2.64 22.87
C ILE A 10 -6.68 1.78 24.07
N ARG A 11 -5.74 1.05 24.66
CA ARG A 11 -6.00 0.23 25.84
C ARG A 11 -4.74 -0.02 26.65
N ASP A 12 -4.63 0.61 27.80
CA ASP A 12 -3.78 0.12 28.87
C ASP A 12 -4.64 -0.72 29.84
N ARG A 13 -4.44 -2.04 29.85
CA ARG A 13 -5.17 -2.98 30.74
C ARG A 13 -4.86 -2.77 32.23
N ALA A 14 -3.87 -1.93 32.52
CA ALA A 14 -3.40 -1.71 33.91
C ALA A 14 -4.03 -0.48 34.59
N THR A 15 -4.78 0.36 33.85
CA THR A 15 -5.43 1.55 34.43
C THR A 15 -6.94 1.39 34.52
N PRO A 16 -7.60 1.83 35.63
CA PRO A 16 -9.05 1.70 35.79
C PRO A 16 -9.89 2.62 34.89
N ALA A 17 -9.27 3.49 34.10
CA ALA A 17 -9.94 4.34 33.12
C ALA A 17 -9.44 3.98 31.72
N ALA A 18 -10.34 3.52 30.84
CA ALA A 18 -10.03 3.29 29.44
C ALA A 18 -9.64 4.62 28.77
N GLN A 19 -8.42 4.70 28.24
CA GLN A 19 -7.92 5.86 27.53
C GLN A 19 -7.89 5.51 26.03
N PHE A 20 -8.62 6.30 25.23
CA PHE A 20 -8.72 6.10 23.78
C PHE A 20 -7.88 7.17 23.07
N GLY A 21 -6.73 6.82 22.54
CA GLY A 21 -5.88 7.70 21.73
C GLY A 21 -5.84 7.27 20.27
N PHE A 22 -6.29 8.12 19.35
CA PHE A 22 -6.26 7.82 17.91
C PHE A 22 -4.95 8.22 17.23
N LEU A 23 -4.14 9.07 17.83
CA LEU A 23 -2.95 9.61 17.21
C LEU A 23 -1.93 8.54 16.77
N PRO A 24 -1.60 7.52 17.60
CA PRO A 24 -0.72 6.43 17.16
C PRO A 24 -1.24 5.66 15.95
N LEU A 25 -2.56 5.48 15.86
CA LEU A 25 -3.19 4.76 14.76
C LEU A 25 -3.18 5.56 13.46
N ILE A 26 -3.46 6.87 13.55
CA ILE A 26 -3.41 7.77 12.40
C ILE A 26 -1.97 7.84 11.89
N THR A 27 -1.00 8.07 12.78
CA THR A 27 0.41 8.14 12.40
C THR A 27 0.91 6.82 11.83
N GLY A 28 0.58 5.68 12.46
CA GLY A 28 0.93 4.36 11.96
C GLY A 28 0.35 4.08 10.57
N THR A 29 -0.93 4.40 10.35
CA THR A 29 -1.58 4.25 9.04
C THR A 29 -0.90 5.10 7.97
N LEU A 30 -0.61 6.37 8.29
CA LEU A 30 0.05 7.29 7.36
C LEU A 30 1.48 6.85 7.03
N TRP A 31 2.25 6.43 8.03
CA TRP A 31 3.61 5.93 7.82
C TRP A 31 3.61 4.71 6.87
N VAL A 32 2.85 3.68 7.20
CA VAL A 32 2.83 2.44 6.40
C VAL A 32 2.33 2.69 4.99
N SER A 33 1.23 3.43 4.83
CA SER A 33 0.68 3.71 3.49
C SER A 33 1.57 4.60 2.65
N LEU A 34 2.19 5.64 3.25
CA LEU A 34 3.12 6.52 2.55
C LEU A 34 4.32 5.74 2.00
N PHE A 35 4.98 4.95 2.86
CA PHE A 35 6.14 4.18 2.43
C PHE A 35 5.76 3.06 1.45
N ALA A 36 4.60 2.43 1.61
CA ALA A 36 4.09 1.47 0.64
C ALA A 36 3.94 2.08 -0.76
N ILE A 37 3.36 3.29 -0.85
CA ILE A 37 3.19 3.98 -2.12
C ILE A 37 4.53 4.48 -2.68
N LEU A 38 5.42 5.00 -1.84
CA LEU A 38 6.76 5.41 -2.28
C LEU A 38 7.55 4.26 -2.91
N ILE A 39 7.36 3.03 -2.42
CA ILE A 39 7.95 1.83 -3.00
C ILE A 39 7.17 1.39 -4.25
N ALA A 40 5.84 1.29 -4.17
CA ALA A 40 5.01 0.74 -5.24
C ALA A 40 4.98 1.61 -6.49
N LEU A 41 5.01 2.94 -6.35
CA LEU A 41 4.83 3.88 -7.44
C LEU A 41 5.93 3.79 -8.51
N PRO A 42 7.24 3.89 -8.18
CA PRO A 42 8.29 3.82 -9.18
C PRO A 42 8.33 2.46 -9.89
N PHE A 43 8.14 1.36 -9.16
CA PHE A 43 8.11 0.02 -9.76
C PHE A 43 6.85 -0.19 -10.59
N GLY A 44 5.68 0.19 -10.08
CA GLY A 44 4.41 0.06 -10.78
C GLY A 44 4.37 0.84 -12.09
N LEU A 45 4.79 2.10 -12.07
CA LEU A 45 4.86 2.93 -13.27
C LEU A 45 5.89 2.40 -14.27
N SER A 46 7.06 1.97 -13.82
CA SER A 46 8.10 1.43 -14.71
C SER A 46 7.60 0.16 -15.42
N VAL A 47 6.95 -0.75 -14.71
CA VAL A 47 6.39 -1.98 -15.29
C VAL A 47 5.22 -1.65 -16.24
N ALA A 48 4.34 -0.71 -15.88
CA ALA A 48 3.23 -0.30 -16.74
C ALA A 48 3.73 0.32 -18.07
N ILE A 49 4.74 1.22 -18.00
CA ILE A 49 5.37 1.80 -19.20
C ILE A 49 6.00 0.71 -20.05
N TYR A 50 6.77 -0.20 -19.42
CA TYR A 50 7.37 -1.30 -20.13
C TYR A 50 6.32 -2.16 -20.85
N MET A 51 5.26 -2.55 -20.18
CA MET A 51 4.18 -3.39 -20.73
C MET A 51 3.40 -2.70 -21.84
N SER A 52 3.15 -1.40 -21.71
CA SER A 52 2.39 -0.63 -22.68
C SER A 52 3.18 -0.33 -23.96
N GLU A 53 4.45 0.08 -23.82
CA GLU A 53 5.19 0.71 -24.91
C GLU A 53 6.38 -0.10 -25.44
N VAL A 54 6.98 -0.97 -24.62
CA VAL A 54 8.25 -1.65 -24.94
C VAL A 54 8.06 -3.15 -25.15
N ALA A 55 7.20 -3.77 -24.36
CA ALA A 55 7.04 -5.22 -24.36
C ALA A 55 6.46 -5.76 -25.66
N ASN A 56 7.06 -6.83 -26.16
CA ASN A 56 6.49 -7.59 -27.27
C ASN A 56 5.09 -8.13 -26.90
N PRO A 57 4.16 -8.27 -27.87
CA PRO A 57 2.83 -8.80 -27.61
C PRO A 57 2.83 -10.16 -26.91
N LYS A 58 3.82 -11.03 -27.18
CA LYS A 58 3.96 -12.33 -26.52
C LYS A 58 4.27 -12.19 -25.03
N VAL A 59 5.23 -11.31 -24.69
CA VAL A 59 5.63 -11.04 -23.29
C VAL A 59 4.47 -10.41 -22.53
N ARG A 60 3.81 -9.43 -23.12
CA ARG A 60 2.68 -8.77 -22.47
C ARG A 60 1.51 -9.74 -22.23
N ASN A 61 1.15 -10.57 -23.23
CA ASN A 61 0.07 -11.54 -23.10
C ASN A 61 0.37 -12.62 -22.04
N LEU A 62 1.64 -12.81 -21.69
CA LEU A 62 2.05 -13.66 -20.58
C LEU A 62 2.02 -12.93 -19.25
N LEU A 63 2.56 -11.70 -19.19
CA LEU A 63 2.68 -10.95 -17.94
C LEU A 63 1.35 -10.42 -17.42
N LYS A 64 0.46 -9.95 -18.31
CA LYS A 64 -0.82 -9.36 -17.90
C LYS A 64 -1.69 -10.33 -17.09
N PRO A 65 -1.94 -11.58 -17.51
CA PRO A 65 -2.67 -12.54 -16.68
C PRO A 65 -1.97 -12.85 -15.34
N ILE A 66 -0.64 -12.89 -15.31
CA ILE A 66 0.12 -13.13 -14.06
C ILE A 66 -0.12 -12.00 -13.08
N ILE A 67 -0.06 -10.73 -13.52
CA ILE A 67 -0.31 -9.56 -12.68
C ILE A 67 -1.77 -9.54 -12.21
N GLU A 68 -2.72 -9.88 -13.07
CA GLU A 68 -4.13 -9.98 -12.71
C GLU A 68 -4.39 -11.09 -11.68
N LEU A 69 -3.73 -12.25 -11.81
CA LEU A 69 -3.79 -13.33 -10.81
C LEU A 69 -3.25 -12.89 -9.45
N LEU A 70 -2.14 -12.13 -9.43
CA LEU A 70 -1.62 -11.56 -8.18
C LEU A 70 -2.66 -10.65 -7.49
N SER A 71 -3.43 -9.89 -8.25
CA SER A 71 -4.52 -9.07 -7.71
C SER A 71 -5.63 -9.90 -7.04
N GLY A 72 -5.83 -11.13 -7.45
CA GLY A 72 -6.83 -12.07 -6.91
C GLY A 72 -6.40 -12.84 -5.66
N ILE A 73 -5.13 -12.78 -5.26
CA ILE A 73 -4.63 -13.48 -4.07
C ILE A 73 -5.22 -12.82 -2.81
N PRO A 74 -5.78 -13.61 -1.86
CA PRO A 74 -6.26 -13.10 -0.58
C PRO A 74 -5.16 -12.39 0.22
N SER A 75 -5.48 -11.27 0.88
CA SER A 75 -4.52 -10.46 1.63
C SER A 75 -3.84 -11.23 2.77
N VAL A 76 -4.53 -12.19 3.37
CA VAL A 76 -3.98 -13.07 4.40
C VAL A 76 -2.77 -13.86 3.90
N VAL A 77 -2.77 -14.29 2.64
CA VAL A 77 -1.64 -15.01 2.03
C VAL A 77 -0.41 -14.10 1.93
N TYR A 78 -0.62 -12.84 1.52
CA TYR A 78 0.46 -11.84 1.50
C TYR A 78 0.98 -11.54 2.91
N GLY A 79 0.10 -11.44 3.91
CA GLY A 79 0.48 -11.27 5.31
C GLY A 79 1.32 -12.44 5.83
N PHE A 80 0.90 -13.67 5.54
CA PHE A 80 1.63 -14.87 5.91
C PHE A 80 3.00 -14.97 5.23
N PHE A 81 3.07 -14.67 3.93
CA PHE A 81 4.34 -14.57 3.22
C PHE A 81 5.23 -13.48 3.84
N GLY A 82 4.67 -12.33 4.16
CA GLY A 82 5.38 -11.24 4.83
C GLY A 82 5.96 -11.68 6.17
N LEU A 83 5.18 -12.40 6.97
CA LEU A 83 5.60 -12.89 8.29
C LEU A 83 6.75 -13.91 8.18
N ILE A 84 6.69 -14.83 7.22
CA ILE A 84 7.69 -15.90 7.10
C ILE A 84 8.97 -15.43 6.37
N VAL A 85 8.85 -14.52 5.40
CA VAL A 85 9.96 -14.15 4.52
C VAL A 85 10.46 -12.74 4.81
N ILE A 86 9.56 -11.74 4.81
CA ILE A 86 9.95 -10.33 4.87
C ILE A 86 10.38 -9.94 6.29
N VAL A 87 9.62 -10.36 7.30
CA VAL A 87 9.93 -10.05 8.71
C VAL A 87 11.30 -10.61 9.12
N PRO A 88 11.66 -11.89 8.89
CA PRO A 88 12.98 -12.39 9.22
C PRO A 88 14.09 -11.76 8.38
N LEU A 89 13.81 -11.38 7.13
CA LEU A 89 14.77 -10.69 6.28
C LEU A 89 15.12 -9.31 6.85
N ILE A 90 14.11 -8.52 7.24
CA ILE A 90 14.30 -7.21 7.85
C ILE A 90 15.05 -7.35 9.18
N GLN A 91 14.67 -8.32 10.01
CA GLN A 91 15.33 -8.59 11.28
C GLN A 91 16.83 -8.82 11.10
N LYS A 92 17.22 -9.61 10.10
CA LYS A 92 18.63 -9.92 9.80
C LYS A 92 19.38 -8.76 9.17
N VAL A 93 18.75 -8.02 8.28
CA VAL A 93 19.39 -6.92 7.53
C VAL A 93 19.66 -5.71 8.44
N PHE A 94 18.76 -5.43 9.35
CA PHE A 94 18.84 -4.26 10.25
C PHE A 94 19.29 -4.64 11.67
N ASP A 95 19.62 -5.92 11.92
CA ASP A 95 20.03 -6.46 13.23
C ASP A 95 19.08 -6.05 14.37
N LEU A 96 17.78 -6.21 14.11
CA LEU A 96 16.72 -5.80 15.02
C LEU A 96 16.35 -6.95 15.99
N PRO A 97 15.96 -6.65 17.22
CA PRO A 97 15.47 -7.67 18.16
C PRO A 97 14.20 -8.34 17.68
N VAL A 98 13.34 -7.60 16.96
CA VAL A 98 12.09 -8.07 16.36
C VAL A 98 12.01 -7.52 14.93
N GLY A 99 11.64 -8.36 13.97
CA GLY A 99 11.55 -7.95 12.56
C GLY A 99 10.19 -7.40 12.15
N GLU A 100 9.16 -7.57 12.99
CA GLU A 100 7.84 -6.97 12.80
C GLU A 100 7.93 -5.45 12.91
N SER A 101 7.57 -4.74 11.85
CA SER A 101 7.81 -3.30 11.75
C SER A 101 6.92 -2.64 10.71
N GLY A 102 6.83 -1.31 10.77
CA GLY A 102 6.18 -0.52 9.74
C GLY A 102 6.78 -0.74 8.34
N LEU A 103 8.09 -0.99 8.26
CA LEU A 103 8.76 -1.29 7.01
C LEU A 103 8.28 -2.63 6.41
N ALA A 104 8.15 -3.66 7.24
CA ALA A 104 7.60 -4.96 6.80
C ALA A 104 6.19 -4.79 6.23
N GLY A 105 5.32 -4.05 6.95
CA GLY A 105 3.99 -3.69 6.47
C GLY A 105 4.01 -2.93 5.16
N SER A 106 4.89 -1.93 5.04
CA SER A 106 5.01 -1.12 3.83
C SER A 106 5.44 -1.93 2.60
N ILE A 107 6.37 -2.86 2.76
CA ILE A 107 6.82 -3.74 1.66
C ILE A 107 5.69 -4.67 1.22
N VAL A 108 4.99 -5.31 2.17
CA VAL A 108 3.86 -6.19 1.85
C VAL A 108 2.76 -5.43 1.13
N LEU A 109 2.39 -4.24 1.64
CA LEU A 109 1.40 -3.37 1.01
C LEU A 109 1.83 -2.89 -0.38
N ALA A 110 3.10 -2.58 -0.56
CA ALA A 110 3.64 -2.20 -1.87
C ALA A 110 3.43 -3.33 -2.88
N ILE A 111 3.79 -4.57 -2.52
CA ILE A 111 3.59 -5.74 -3.38
C ILE A 111 2.11 -5.92 -3.74
N MET A 112 1.20 -5.71 -2.80
CA MET A 112 -0.25 -5.82 -3.02
C MET A 112 -0.84 -4.69 -3.87
N ALA A 113 -0.27 -3.47 -3.79
CA ALA A 113 -0.72 -2.33 -4.57
C ALA A 113 -0.22 -2.36 -6.02
N LEU A 114 0.94 -3.00 -6.27
CA LEU A 114 1.56 -3.08 -7.60
C LEU A 114 0.62 -3.55 -8.70
N PRO A 115 -0.12 -4.67 -8.59
CA PRO A 115 -0.99 -5.14 -9.65
C PRO A 115 -2.04 -4.11 -10.06
N THR A 116 -2.65 -3.43 -9.10
CA THR A 116 -3.66 -2.40 -9.34
C THR A 116 -3.08 -1.19 -10.08
N ILE A 117 -1.93 -0.68 -9.61
CA ILE A 117 -1.25 0.46 -10.23
C ILE A 117 -0.82 0.11 -11.65
N ILE A 118 -0.23 -1.07 -11.86
CA ILE A 118 0.27 -1.52 -13.17
C ILE A 118 -0.88 -1.65 -14.16
N THR A 119 -1.95 -2.38 -13.79
CA THR A 119 -3.05 -2.68 -14.72
C THR A 119 -3.77 -1.42 -15.15
N VAL A 120 -4.15 -0.56 -14.21
CA VAL A 120 -4.88 0.69 -14.51
C VAL A 120 -4.02 1.65 -15.31
N THR A 121 -2.74 1.78 -14.99
CA THR A 121 -1.80 2.63 -15.71
C THR A 121 -1.53 2.10 -17.14
N GLU A 122 -1.29 0.80 -17.29
CA GLU A 122 -1.07 0.16 -18.60
C GLU A 122 -2.27 0.37 -19.51
N ASP A 123 -3.49 0.12 -19.01
CA ASP A 123 -4.72 0.30 -19.77
C ASP A 123 -4.92 1.78 -20.17
N ALA A 124 -4.63 2.74 -19.26
CA ALA A 124 -4.71 4.15 -19.57
C ALA A 124 -3.73 4.58 -20.67
N MET A 125 -2.49 4.11 -20.62
CA MET A 125 -1.48 4.42 -21.63
C MET A 125 -1.84 3.81 -23.00
N ARG A 126 -2.42 2.63 -23.03
CA ARG A 126 -2.85 1.97 -24.26
C ARG A 126 -4.03 2.66 -24.94
N ASN A 127 -4.85 3.35 -24.19
CA ASN A 127 -5.96 4.13 -24.73
C ASN A 127 -5.48 5.38 -25.51
N CYS A 128 -4.18 5.71 -25.48
CA CYS A 128 -3.61 6.77 -26.31
C CYS A 128 -3.74 6.38 -27.81
N PRO A 129 -4.40 7.22 -28.65
CA PRO A 129 -4.64 6.92 -30.06
C PRO A 129 -3.34 6.69 -30.84
N ARG A 130 -3.33 5.69 -31.70
CA ARG A 130 -2.17 5.38 -32.55
C ARG A 130 -1.77 6.58 -33.43
N ALA A 131 -2.75 7.33 -33.94
CA ALA A 131 -2.52 8.51 -34.76
C ALA A 131 -1.63 9.56 -34.06
N MET A 132 -1.78 9.75 -32.74
CA MET A 132 -0.92 10.67 -31.97
C MET A 132 0.52 10.17 -31.87
N ARG A 133 0.71 8.87 -31.72
CA ARG A 133 2.04 8.24 -31.66
C ARG A 133 2.74 8.33 -33.02
N GLU A 134 2.03 7.99 -34.10
CA GLU A 134 2.52 8.04 -35.47
C GLU A 134 2.85 9.49 -35.89
N ALA A 135 2.02 10.46 -35.54
CA ALA A 135 2.28 11.88 -35.78
C ALA A 135 3.57 12.36 -35.10
N SER A 136 3.78 11.95 -33.84
CA SER A 136 5.03 12.29 -33.11
C SER A 136 6.26 11.69 -33.78
N LEU A 137 6.19 10.42 -34.19
CA LEU A 137 7.28 9.74 -34.89
C LEU A 137 7.54 10.37 -36.26
N ALA A 138 6.48 10.76 -37.00
CA ALA A 138 6.60 11.44 -38.30
C ALA A 138 7.29 12.83 -38.20
N LEU A 139 7.16 13.50 -37.06
CA LEU A 139 7.89 14.74 -36.74
C LEU A 139 9.36 14.50 -36.34
N GLY A 140 9.84 13.26 -36.40
CA GLY A 140 11.23 12.91 -36.08
C GLY A 140 11.50 12.66 -34.60
N ALA A 141 10.46 12.54 -33.74
CA ALA A 141 10.66 12.19 -32.36
C ALA A 141 11.12 10.72 -32.21
N SER A 142 12.01 10.45 -31.28
CA SER A 142 12.36 9.07 -30.90
C SER A 142 11.20 8.39 -30.16
N GLN A 143 11.23 7.06 -30.08
CA GLN A 143 10.23 6.30 -29.32
C GLN A 143 10.11 6.79 -27.85
N TRP A 144 11.24 7.02 -27.19
CA TRP A 144 11.26 7.55 -25.81
C TRP A 144 10.68 8.96 -25.71
N GLN A 145 10.96 9.82 -26.69
CA GLN A 145 10.37 11.16 -26.74
C GLN A 145 8.85 11.10 -26.92
N THR A 146 8.35 10.17 -27.74
CA THR A 146 6.91 9.95 -27.93
C THR A 146 6.26 9.45 -26.64
N ILE A 147 6.86 8.51 -25.93
CA ILE A 147 6.37 8.03 -24.63
C ILE A 147 6.26 9.19 -23.64
N TYR A 148 7.34 9.90 -23.41
CA TYR A 148 7.42 10.93 -22.39
C TYR A 148 6.62 12.21 -22.73
N LYS A 149 6.59 12.63 -24.02
CA LYS A 149 5.96 13.89 -24.42
C LYS A 149 4.54 13.74 -24.94
N VAL A 150 4.11 12.55 -25.32
CA VAL A 150 2.77 12.32 -25.89
C VAL A 150 1.98 11.32 -25.05
N VAL A 151 2.48 10.09 -24.85
CA VAL A 151 1.71 9.02 -24.22
C VAL A 151 1.47 9.31 -22.75
N ILE A 152 2.51 9.61 -21.98
CA ILE A 152 2.38 9.88 -20.53
C ILE A 152 1.47 11.09 -20.28
N PRO A 153 1.66 12.27 -20.92
CA PRO A 153 0.78 13.42 -20.72
C PRO A 153 -0.67 13.16 -21.12
N TYR A 154 -0.90 12.39 -22.19
CA TYR A 154 -2.26 11.97 -22.57
C TYR A 154 -2.92 11.10 -21.50
N SER A 155 -2.16 10.24 -20.87
CA SER A 155 -2.64 9.21 -19.92
C SER A 155 -2.62 9.66 -18.45
N VAL A 156 -2.27 10.92 -18.16
CA VAL A 156 -2.11 11.41 -16.77
C VAL A 156 -3.34 11.14 -15.89
N SER A 157 -4.54 11.34 -16.43
CA SER A 157 -5.78 11.09 -15.67
C SER A 157 -5.93 9.63 -15.26
N GLY A 158 -5.62 8.70 -16.16
CA GLY A 158 -5.67 7.28 -15.86
C GLY A 158 -4.52 6.82 -14.95
N ILE A 159 -3.31 7.37 -15.13
CA ILE A 159 -2.17 7.11 -14.24
C ILE A 159 -2.53 7.56 -12.81
N THR A 160 -3.07 8.77 -12.67
CA THR A 160 -3.51 9.31 -11.36
C THR A 160 -4.60 8.43 -10.73
N SER A 161 -5.56 7.95 -11.54
CA SER A 161 -6.59 7.03 -11.07
C SER A 161 -5.99 5.71 -10.54
N GLY A 162 -5.02 5.14 -11.25
CA GLY A 162 -4.29 3.94 -10.81
C GLY A 162 -3.56 4.15 -9.49
N VAL A 163 -2.91 5.31 -9.33
CA VAL A 163 -2.23 5.68 -8.08
C VAL A 163 -3.21 5.85 -6.93
N VAL A 164 -4.32 6.57 -7.14
CA VAL A 164 -5.36 6.79 -6.11
C VAL A 164 -5.98 5.47 -5.67
N LEU A 165 -6.26 4.55 -6.62
CA LEU A 165 -6.76 3.21 -6.29
C LEU A 165 -5.74 2.40 -5.49
N GLY A 166 -4.45 2.49 -5.83
CA GLY A 166 -3.37 1.87 -5.08
C GLY A 166 -3.26 2.42 -3.64
N ILE A 167 -3.38 3.73 -3.48
CA ILE A 167 -3.42 4.40 -2.16
C ILE A 167 -4.62 3.91 -1.35
N GLY A 168 -5.82 3.92 -1.94
CA GLY A 168 -7.04 3.46 -1.26
C GLY A 168 -6.91 2.01 -0.78
N ARG A 169 -6.32 1.14 -1.60
CA ARG A 169 -6.04 -0.24 -1.21
C ARG A 169 -5.04 -0.33 -0.06
N ALA A 170 -3.96 0.46 -0.08
CA ALA A 170 -2.95 0.46 0.97
C ALA A 170 -3.49 0.98 2.31
N ILE A 171 -4.31 2.02 2.30
CA ILE A 171 -4.91 2.57 3.53
C ILE A 171 -5.95 1.62 4.13
N GLY A 172 -6.73 0.94 3.28
CA GLY A 172 -7.81 0.04 3.71
C GLY A 172 -7.36 -1.37 4.08
N GLU A 173 -6.08 -1.70 3.91
CA GLU A 173 -5.60 -3.06 4.16
C GLU A 173 -5.56 -3.37 5.67
N THR A 174 -6.09 -4.54 6.00
CA THR A 174 -6.33 -4.94 7.39
C THR A 174 -5.48 -6.14 7.79
N MET A 175 -5.70 -7.30 7.15
CA MET A 175 -5.16 -8.58 7.61
C MET A 175 -3.67 -8.73 7.36
N ALA A 176 -3.19 -8.30 6.18
CA ALA A 176 -1.78 -8.39 5.87
C ALA A 176 -0.95 -7.51 6.83
N VAL A 177 -1.43 -6.30 7.10
CA VAL A 177 -0.76 -5.36 8.02
C VAL A 177 -0.77 -5.90 9.45
N LEU A 178 -1.92 -6.39 9.94
CA LEU A 178 -2.06 -6.96 11.28
C LEU A 178 -1.00 -8.04 11.57
N MET A 179 -0.66 -8.84 10.56
CA MET A 179 0.28 -9.97 10.71
C MET A 179 1.75 -9.54 10.74
N VAL A 180 2.12 -8.41 10.11
CA VAL A 180 3.54 -8.09 9.85
C VAL A 180 4.06 -6.84 10.57
N THR A 181 3.18 -6.03 11.17
CA THR A 181 3.58 -4.75 11.79
C THR A 181 3.82 -4.81 13.29
N GLY A 182 3.63 -5.99 13.92
CA GLY A 182 3.83 -6.18 15.36
C GLY A 182 2.73 -5.56 16.24
N ASN A 183 1.76 -4.87 15.65
CA ASN A 183 0.51 -4.41 16.27
C ASN A 183 0.68 -3.60 17.59
N ALA A 184 1.79 -2.86 17.73
CA ALA A 184 2.06 -2.03 18.90
C ALA A 184 1.34 -0.66 18.79
N ALA A 185 0.57 -0.32 19.82
CA ALA A 185 -0.18 0.94 19.87
C ALA A 185 0.69 2.09 20.44
N VAL A 186 1.81 2.36 19.79
CA VAL A 186 2.75 3.44 20.14
C VAL A 186 2.93 4.37 18.95
N ILE A 187 3.32 5.63 19.22
CA ILE A 187 3.68 6.56 18.15
C ILE A 187 5.04 6.14 17.59
N PRO A 188 5.13 5.70 16.32
CA PRO A 188 6.40 5.28 15.75
C PRO A 188 7.30 6.50 15.51
N HIS A 189 8.52 6.45 15.99
CA HIS A 189 9.57 7.43 15.69
C HIS A 189 10.33 7.05 14.41
N THR A 190 10.40 5.74 14.14
CA THR A 190 11.05 5.20 12.94
C THR A 190 10.14 4.17 12.25
N ILE A 191 10.34 3.98 10.94
CA ILE A 191 9.61 2.97 10.16
C ILE A 191 9.99 1.53 10.55
N LEU A 192 11.10 1.35 11.27
CA LEU A 192 11.58 0.06 11.75
C LEU A 192 10.93 -0.38 13.07
N GLU A 193 10.17 0.48 13.70
CA GLU A 193 9.44 0.15 14.92
C GLU A 193 8.13 -0.57 14.61
N PRO A 194 7.68 -1.46 15.53
CA PRO A 194 6.34 -2.01 15.47
C PRO A 194 5.31 -0.89 15.59
N LEU A 195 4.23 -1.00 14.82
CA LEU A 195 3.16 0.00 14.83
C LEU A 195 1.80 -0.64 14.58
N ARG A 196 0.75 0.14 14.77
CA ARG A 196 -0.63 -0.28 14.60
C ARG A 196 -1.35 0.66 13.65
N THR A 197 -2.17 0.10 12.76
CA THR A 197 -3.00 0.89 11.84
C THR A 197 -4.47 0.88 12.26
N ILE A 198 -5.24 1.87 11.81
CA ILE A 198 -6.68 1.96 12.11
C ILE A 198 -7.44 0.70 11.68
N PRO A 199 -7.34 0.22 10.42
CA PRO A 199 -8.07 -0.98 10.00
C PRO A 199 -7.66 -2.23 10.77
N ALA A 200 -6.37 -2.39 11.05
CA ALA A 200 -5.87 -3.53 11.83
C ALA A 200 -6.40 -3.52 13.27
N THR A 201 -6.51 -2.35 13.88
CA THR A 201 -7.08 -2.19 15.23
C THR A 201 -8.55 -2.60 15.26
N ILE A 202 -9.35 -2.08 14.31
CA ILE A 202 -10.78 -2.42 14.22
C ILE A 202 -10.95 -3.93 14.08
N ALA A 203 -10.18 -4.58 13.20
CA ALA A 203 -10.28 -6.02 13.01
C ALA A 203 -9.85 -6.84 14.22
N ALA A 204 -8.81 -6.38 14.95
CA ALA A 204 -8.30 -7.10 16.13
C ALA A 204 -9.26 -6.99 17.32
N GLU A 205 -9.86 -5.82 17.53
CA GLU A 205 -10.61 -5.52 18.76
C GLU A 205 -12.14 -5.66 18.61
N LEU A 206 -12.65 -5.66 17.37
CA LEU A 206 -14.09 -5.78 17.12
C LEU A 206 -14.72 -7.05 17.73
N GLY A 207 -13.99 -8.16 17.68
CA GLY A 207 -14.45 -9.43 18.23
C GLY A 207 -14.48 -9.48 19.77
N GLU A 208 -13.73 -8.60 20.43
CA GLU A 208 -13.64 -8.53 21.91
C GLU A 208 -14.52 -7.42 22.50
N ALA A 209 -14.97 -6.47 21.68
CA ALA A 209 -15.77 -5.34 22.13
C ALA A 209 -17.25 -5.71 22.24
N PRO A 210 -17.89 -5.61 23.44
CA PRO A 210 -19.32 -5.87 23.60
C PRO A 210 -20.13 -4.85 22.78
N ALA A 211 -21.10 -5.34 22.01
CA ALA A 211 -21.97 -4.48 21.21
C ALA A 211 -22.69 -3.42 22.10
N GLY A 212 -22.60 -2.15 21.70
CA GLY A 212 -23.15 -1.02 22.45
C GLY A 212 -22.34 -0.56 23.67
N GLY A 213 -21.15 -1.10 23.87
CA GLY A 213 -20.23 -0.60 24.90
C GLY A 213 -19.41 0.60 24.40
N ALA A 214 -18.88 1.41 25.32
CA ALA A 214 -18.03 2.57 24.99
C ALA A 214 -16.81 2.19 24.11
N HIS A 215 -16.25 1.00 24.29
CA HIS A 215 -15.17 0.48 23.45
C HIS A 215 -15.64 0.21 22.01
N TYR A 216 -16.82 -0.41 21.85
CA TYR A 216 -17.42 -0.66 20.53
C TYR A 216 -17.70 0.65 19.78
N GLU A 217 -18.29 1.64 20.48
CA GLU A 217 -18.55 2.95 19.89
C GLU A 217 -17.26 3.68 19.50
N ALA A 218 -16.20 3.56 20.32
CA ALA A 218 -14.90 4.17 20.03
C ALA A 218 -14.19 3.59 18.79
N LEU A 219 -14.47 2.35 18.39
CA LEU A 219 -13.91 1.74 17.19
C LEU A 219 -14.52 2.28 15.90
N PHE A 220 -15.71 2.92 15.97
CA PHE A 220 -16.43 3.46 14.82
C PHE A 220 -16.54 4.98 14.78
N LEU A 221 -15.85 5.68 15.68
CA LEU A 221 -15.73 7.14 15.68
C LEU A 221 -14.59 7.59 14.75
#